data_de60d794250224fb648eef1d21794e77
#
_entry.id   de60d794250224fb648eef1d21794e77
#
_cell.length_a   1.000
_cell.length_b   1.000
_cell.length_c   1.000
_cell.angle_alpha   90.00
_cell.angle_beta   90.00
_cell.angle_gamma   90.00
#
_symmetry.space_group_name_H-M   'P 1'
#
loop_
_entity.id
_entity.type
_entity.pdbx_description
1 polymer ?
#
loop_
_entity_poly.entity_id
_entity_poly.type
_entity_poly.pdbx_seq_one_letter_code
_entity_poly.pdbx_strand_id
1 'polypeptide(L)'
;MVNNVYDLVTRTMEQEFPGRVAFRWVEDATGTVKEKTYAEYAQDIRRAAAWFARNIPEVEGKRVVLLSRNCYEYGVNTFGAVLAGAVLVTMNQKKTWDELSWELELAEPALILNDGVDYGCRDQLEAAYGERLRPMDVWKDTAPGRLEKKIDPNALMVMLFTSGTTGRS
;
A
#
# COMPACT_ATOMS: atom_id res chain seq x y z
N MET A 1 6.10 -20.22 14.32
CA MET A 1 5.22 -19.11 14.70
C MET A 1 5.57 -17.91 13.84
N VAL A 2 4.59 -17.23 13.24
CA VAL A 2 4.78 -15.99 12.49
C VAL A 2 4.80 -14.84 13.49
N ASN A 3 5.89 -14.07 13.54
CA ASN A 3 6.06 -13.01 14.54
C ASN A 3 5.94 -11.59 13.93
N ASN A 4 6.06 -11.46 12.62
CA ASN A 4 5.98 -10.18 11.91
C ASN A 4 5.66 -10.40 10.43
N VAL A 5 5.51 -9.29 9.68
CA VAL A 5 5.22 -9.33 8.23
C VAL A 5 6.35 -9.99 7.44
N TYR A 6 7.60 -9.86 7.85
CA TYR A 6 8.72 -10.54 7.20
C TYR A 6 8.56 -12.07 7.28
N ASP A 7 8.26 -12.61 8.47
CA ASP A 7 8.03 -14.05 8.64
C ASP A 7 6.80 -14.52 7.84
N LEU A 8 5.74 -13.69 7.76
CA LEU A 8 4.55 -14.00 6.98
C LEU A 8 4.91 -14.20 5.50
N VAL A 9 5.67 -13.29 4.92
CA VAL A 9 6.05 -13.35 3.50
C VAL A 9 7.06 -14.47 3.25
N THR A 10 8.18 -14.49 3.98
CA THR A 10 9.30 -15.39 3.68
C THR A 10 9.04 -16.84 4.10
N ARG A 11 8.28 -17.07 5.16
CA ARG A 11 8.00 -18.39 5.67
C ARG A 11 6.65 -18.91 5.19
N THR A 12 5.56 -18.19 5.48
CA THR A 12 4.23 -18.70 5.18
C THR A 12 3.94 -18.69 3.68
N MET A 13 4.18 -17.55 3.00
CA MET A 13 3.85 -17.44 1.58
C MET A 13 4.85 -18.17 0.68
N GLU A 14 6.17 -18.07 0.95
CA GLU A 14 7.18 -18.60 0.05
C GLU A 14 7.55 -20.06 0.33
N GLN A 15 7.44 -20.52 1.58
CA GLN A 15 7.91 -21.86 1.98
C GLN A 15 6.78 -22.82 2.33
N GLU A 16 5.81 -22.39 3.17
CA GLU A 16 4.76 -23.29 3.67
C GLU A 16 3.65 -23.51 2.64
N PHE A 17 3.19 -22.44 1.95
CA PHE A 17 2.04 -22.50 1.06
C PHE A 17 2.24 -21.85 -0.33
N PRO A 18 3.39 -21.97 -0.98
CA PRO A 18 3.71 -21.19 -2.19
C PRO A 18 2.73 -21.37 -3.33
N GLY A 19 2.20 -22.58 -3.52
CA GLY A 19 1.29 -22.91 -4.62
C GLY A 19 -0.19 -22.65 -4.35
N ARG A 20 -0.58 -22.24 -3.12
CA ARG A 20 -1.99 -21.94 -2.84
C ARG A 20 -2.37 -20.59 -3.42
N VAL A 21 -3.62 -20.46 -3.88
CA VAL A 21 -4.19 -19.19 -4.33
C VAL A 21 -4.32 -18.23 -3.15
N ALA A 22 -3.64 -17.09 -3.24
CA ALA A 22 -3.69 -15.99 -2.26
C ALA A 22 -4.79 -15.00 -2.61
N PHE A 23 -4.93 -14.67 -3.90
CA PHE A 23 -5.93 -13.73 -4.41
C PHE A 23 -6.65 -14.30 -5.62
N ARG A 24 -7.94 -13.99 -5.69
CA ARG A 24 -8.79 -14.22 -6.86
C ARG A 24 -9.68 -12.99 -7.06
N TRP A 25 -9.68 -12.45 -8.27
CA TRP A 25 -10.54 -11.31 -8.61
C TRP A 25 -11.01 -11.39 -10.06
N VAL A 26 -12.03 -10.63 -10.38
CA VAL A 26 -12.48 -10.44 -11.75
C VAL A 26 -11.84 -9.16 -12.29
N GLU A 27 -11.20 -9.23 -13.43
CA GLU A 27 -10.64 -8.08 -14.12
C GLU A 27 -11.76 -7.29 -14.78
N ASP A 28 -11.98 -6.04 -14.36
CA ASP A 28 -13.12 -5.22 -14.79
C ASP A 28 -13.20 -5.04 -16.32
N ALA A 29 -12.06 -4.89 -16.98
CA ALA A 29 -12.01 -4.63 -18.42
C ALA A 29 -12.41 -5.84 -19.28
N THR A 30 -12.18 -7.05 -18.81
CA THR A 30 -12.33 -8.28 -19.60
C THR A 30 -13.35 -9.25 -19.03
N GLY A 31 -13.79 -9.06 -17.79
CA GLY A 31 -14.60 -10.02 -17.04
C GLY A 31 -13.87 -11.32 -16.71
N THR A 32 -12.56 -11.40 -16.96
CA THR A 32 -11.75 -12.60 -16.76
C THR A 32 -11.39 -12.78 -15.30
N VAL A 33 -11.50 -14.00 -14.79
CA VAL A 33 -11.02 -14.37 -13.47
C VAL A 33 -9.50 -14.42 -13.49
N LYS A 34 -8.86 -13.65 -12.62
CA LYS A 34 -7.42 -13.66 -12.38
C LYS A 34 -7.13 -14.25 -11.02
N GLU A 35 -6.00 -14.92 -10.92
CA GLU A 35 -5.52 -15.51 -9.66
C GLU A 35 -4.04 -15.22 -9.48
N LYS A 36 -3.64 -15.15 -8.22
CA LYS A 36 -2.24 -15.12 -7.78
C LYS A 36 -2.02 -16.12 -6.67
N THR A 37 -0.99 -16.90 -6.79
CA THR A 37 -0.52 -17.78 -5.72
C THR A 37 0.20 -17.00 -4.63
N TYR A 38 0.42 -17.60 -3.46
CA TYR A 38 1.22 -16.94 -2.40
C TYR A 38 2.65 -16.67 -2.85
N ALA A 39 3.27 -17.54 -3.65
CA ALA A 39 4.62 -17.30 -4.17
C ALA A 39 4.66 -16.08 -5.09
N GLU A 40 3.72 -15.95 -6.03
CA GLU A 40 3.62 -14.79 -6.90
C GLU A 40 3.32 -13.50 -6.11
N TYR A 41 2.42 -13.58 -5.13
CA TYR A 41 2.09 -12.45 -4.27
C TYR A 41 3.31 -11.99 -3.45
N ALA A 42 4.07 -12.92 -2.87
CA ALA A 42 5.30 -12.61 -2.16
C ALA A 42 6.35 -11.93 -3.06
N GLN A 43 6.47 -12.37 -4.32
CA GLN A 43 7.36 -11.70 -5.28
C GLN A 43 6.92 -10.27 -5.58
N ASP A 44 5.61 -10.04 -5.78
CA ASP A 44 5.08 -8.71 -6.03
C ASP A 44 5.25 -7.80 -4.80
N ILE A 45 5.07 -8.33 -3.58
CA ILE A 45 5.40 -7.61 -2.33
C ILE A 45 6.88 -7.21 -2.28
N ARG A 46 7.80 -8.10 -2.68
CA ARG A 46 9.23 -7.80 -2.75
C ARG A 46 9.56 -6.71 -3.77
N ARG A 47 8.87 -6.68 -4.92
CA ARG A 47 8.99 -5.61 -5.92
C ARG A 47 8.56 -4.27 -5.32
N ALA A 48 7.40 -4.25 -4.67
CA ALA A 48 6.88 -3.05 -4.04
C ALA A 48 7.81 -2.55 -2.92
N ALA A 49 8.28 -3.42 -2.03
CA ALA A 49 9.23 -3.05 -0.98
C ALA A 49 10.53 -2.46 -1.56
N ALA A 50 11.07 -3.09 -2.62
CA ALA A 50 12.28 -2.59 -3.29
C ALA A 50 12.03 -1.23 -3.97
N TRP A 51 10.84 -1.04 -4.55
CA TRP A 51 10.46 0.24 -5.15
C TRP A 51 10.36 1.34 -4.10
N PHE A 52 9.66 1.12 -2.99
CA PHE A 52 9.54 2.09 -1.90
C PHE A 52 10.90 2.48 -1.32
N ALA A 53 11.76 1.50 -1.05
CA ALA A 53 13.10 1.74 -0.50
C ALA A 53 14.00 2.57 -1.44
N ARG A 54 13.80 2.50 -2.76
CA ARG A 54 14.58 3.26 -3.74
C ARG A 54 14.02 4.66 -4.01
N ASN A 55 12.70 4.83 -3.92
CA ASN A 55 12.02 6.04 -4.39
C ASN A 55 11.56 6.96 -3.25
N ILE A 56 11.58 6.49 -2.00
CA ILE A 56 11.30 7.31 -0.82
C ILE A 56 12.59 7.48 -0.02
N PRO A 57 13.22 8.66 -0.03
CA PRO A 57 14.41 8.92 0.77
C PRO A 57 14.13 8.68 2.26
N GLU A 58 15.03 7.97 2.94
CA GLU A 58 14.88 7.64 4.37
C GLU A 58 13.50 7.06 4.67
N VAL A 59 13.11 6.02 3.94
CA VAL A 59 11.75 5.44 3.91
C VAL A 59 11.23 5.03 5.30
N GLU A 60 12.11 4.74 6.23
CA GLU A 60 11.74 4.30 7.58
C GLU A 60 10.89 5.37 8.30
N GLY A 61 9.69 4.98 8.74
CA GLY A 61 8.73 5.86 9.39
C GLY A 61 8.02 6.86 8.47
N LYS A 62 8.39 6.95 7.18
CA LYS A 62 7.67 7.78 6.20
C LYS A 62 6.28 7.23 5.93
N ARG A 63 5.31 8.11 5.77
CA ARG A 63 3.90 7.72 5.57
C ARG A 63 3.59 7.54 4.08
N VAL A 64 3.09 6.36 3.75
CA VAL A 64 2.58 6.00 2.42
C VAL A 64 1.06 5.87 2.50
N VAL A 65 0.36 6.77 1.84
CA VAL A 65 -1.09 6.79 1.80
C VAL A 65 -1.61 5.90 0.68
N LEU A 66 -2.58 5.04 0.98
CA LEU A 66 -3.39 4.34 -0.01
C LEU A 66 -4.75 5.01 -0.13
N LEU A 67 -4.99 5.61 -1.28
CA LEU A 67 -6.24 6.28 -1.66
C LEU A 67 -6.82 5.56 -2.88
N SER A 68 -7.43 4.40 -2.65
CA SER A 68 -7.85 3.47 -3.69
C SER A 68 -8.98 2.57 -3.20
N ARG A 69 -9.77 2.06 -4.15
CA ARG A 69 -10.66 0.91 -3.90
C ARG A 69 -9.83 -0.35 -3.60
N ASN A 70 -10.51 -1.36 -3.06
CA ASN A 70 -9.88 -2.67 -2.85
C ASN A 70 -9.54 -3.30 -4.21
N CYS A 71 -8.26 -3.59 -4.41
CA CYS A 71 -7.70 -4.26 -5.59
C CYS A 71 -6.51 -5.14 -5.18
N TYR A 72 -5.97 -5.90 -6.12
CA TYR A 72 -4.79 -6.74 -5.86
C TYR A 72 -3.59 -5.89 -5.41
N GLU A 73 -3.35 -4.78 -6.10
CA GLU A 73 -2.26 -3.84 -5.82
C GLU A 73 -2.37 -3.22 -4.42
N TYR A 74 -3.58 -3.07 -3.90
CA TYR A 74 -3.79 -2.59 -2.52
C TYR A 74 -3.12 -3.52 -1.50
N GLY A 75 -3.33 -4.83 -1.65
CA GLY A 75 -2.68 -5.82 -0.79
C GLY A 75 -1.16 -5.85 -0.95
N VAL A 76 -0.66 -5.76 -2.19
CA VAL A 76 0.79 -5.72 -2.47
C VAL A 76 1.43 -4.50 -1.83
N ASN A 77 0.85 -3.31 -2.01
CA ASN A 77 1.39 -2.07 -1.44
C ASN A 77 1.33 -2.05 0.09
N THR A 78 0.28 -2.64 0.68
CA THR A 78 0.16 -2.77 2.14
C THR A 78 1.39 -3.45 2.75
N PHE A 79 1.72 -4.63 2.26
CA PHE A 79 2.88 -5.36 2.80
C PHE A 79 4.21 -4.81 2.29
N GLY A 80 4.25 -4.34 1.04
CA GLY A 80 5.46 -3.75 0.46
C GLY A 80 5.94 -2.51 1.21
N ALA A 81 5.03 -1.59 1.54
CA ALA A 81 5.37 -0.38 2.31
C ALA A 81 5.92 -0.72 3.70
N VAL A 82 5.23 -1.62 4.42
CA VAL A 82 5.66 -2.06 5.76
C VAL A 82 7.03 -2.75 5.72
N LEU A 83 7.28 -3.60 4.72
CA LEU A 83 8.56 -4.29 4.57
C LEU A 83 9.70 -3.34 4.16
N ALA A 84 9.38 -2.22 3.54
CA ALA A 84 10.34 -1.14 3.31
C ALA A 84 10.62 -0.28 4.55
N GLY A 85 9.86 -0.46 5.64
CA GLY A 85 9.95 0.34 6.86
C GLY A 85 9.04 1.56 6.89
N ALA A 86 8.18 1.74 5.88
CA ALA A 86 7.21 2.83 5.86
C ALA A 86 6.00 2.56 6.76
N VAL A 87 5.31 3.62 7.15
CA VAL A 87 4.01 3.58 7.83
C VAL A 87 2.91 3.63 6.77
N LEU A 88 2.09 2.59 6.71
CA LEU A 88 0.92 2.58 5.85
C LEU A 88 -0.18 3.47 6.42
N VAL A 89 -0.77 4.31 5.58
CA VAL A 89 -1.95 5.12 5.94
C VAL A 89 -3.07 4.79 4.96
N THR A 90 -4.19 4.31 5.46
CA THR A 90 -5.35 4.00 4.62
C THR A 90 -6.41 5.08 4.78
N MET A 91 -6.91 5.60 3.67
CA MET A 91 -7.93 6.63 3.65
C MET A 91 -9.11 6.22 2.78
N ASN A 92 -10.30 6.69 3.14
CA ASN A 92 -11.48 6.47 2.33
C ASN A 92 -11.50 7.45 1.15
N GLN A 93 -11.36 6.93 -0.05
CA GLN A 93 -11.35 7.70 -1.30
C GLN A 93 -12.68 8.40 -1.64
N LYS A 94 -13.77 8.06 -0.95
CA LYS A 94 -15.10 8.66 -1.16
C LYS A 94 -15.39 9.87 -0.27
N LYS A 95 -14.39 10.34 0.47
CA LYS A 95 -14.50 11.55 1.29
C LYS A 95 -14.55 12.81 0.42
N THR A 96 -15.17 13.86 0.97
CA THR A 96 -15.09 15.19 0.38
C THR A 96 -13.65 15.71 0.43
N TRP A 97 -13.34 16.73 -0.39
CA TRP A 97 -12.01 17.33 -0.35
C TRP A 97 -11.66 17.90 1.02
N ASP A 98 -12.61 18.55 1.71
CA ASP A 98 -12.39 19.14 3.03
C ASP A 98 -11.99 18.08 4.07
N GLU A 99 -12.63 16.91 4.05
CA GLU A 99 -12.29 15.81 4.93
C GLU A 99 -10.95 15.17 4.57
N LEU A 100 -10.74 14.94 3.27
CA LEU A 100 -9.55 14.30 2.76
C LEU A 100 -8.30 15.16 2.94
N SER A 101 -8.40 16.47 2.65
CA SER A 101 -7.28 17.40 2.81
C SER A 101 -6.82 17.50 4.26
N TRP A 102 -7.77 17.56 5.20
CA TRP A 102 -7.46 17.56 6.62
C TRP A 102 -6.72 16.28 7.07
N GLU A 103 -7.17 15.10 6.62
CA GLU A 103 -6.49 13.83 6.92
C GLU A 103 -5.10 13.75 6.27
N LEU A 104 -4.95 14.25 5.04
CA LEU A 104 -3.68 14.31 4.34
C LEU A 104 -2.70 15.28 5.03
N GLU A 105 -3.17 16.42 5.51
CA GLU A 105 -2.35 17.34 6.30
C GLU A 105 -1.83 16.68 7.59
N LEU A 106 -2.68 15.95 8.31
CA LEU A 106 -2.28 15.22 9.51
C LEU A 106 -1.33 14.04 9.19
N ALA A 107 -1.57 13.37 8.08
CA ALA A 107 -0.75 12.24 7.67
C ALA A 107 0.63 12.68 7.16
N GLU A 108 0.78 13.90 6.64
CA GLU A 108 2.03 14.38 6.00
C GLU A 108 2.66 13.32 5.08
N PRO A 109 1.96 12.88 4.02
CA PRO A 109 2.40 11.74 3.22
C PRO A 109 3.70 12.03 2.48
N ALA A 110 4.63 11.09 2.50
CA ALA A 110 5.77 11.08 1.59
C ALA A 110 5.37 10.62 0.19
N LEU A 111 4.33 9.78 0.12
CA LEU A 111 3.79 9.23 -1.12
C LEU A 111 2.29 8.97 -0.97
N ILE A 112 1.54 9.18 -2.04
CA ILE A 112 0.12 8.84 -2.15
C ILE A 112 -0.03 7.91 -3.36
N LEU A 113 -0.53 6.70 -3.13
CA LEU A 113 -0.88 5.77 -4.20
C LEU A 113 -2.38 5.83 -4.45
N ASN A 114 -2.77 6.04 -5.71
CA ASN A 114 -4.18 6.05 -6.11
C ASN A 114 -4.45 5.13 -7.31
N ASP A 115 -5.72 4.73 -7.48
CA ASP A 115 -6.15 3.84 -8.56
C ASP A 115 -6.52 4.59 -9.86
N GLY A 116 -6.29 5.90 -9.91
CA GLY A 116 -6.61 6.74 -11.07
C GLY A 116 -8.11 7.03 -11.27
N VAL A 117 -8.97 6.53 -10.37
CA VAL A 117 -10.41 6.82 -10.41
C VAL A 117 -10.67 8.19 -9.80
N ASP A 118 -11.50 8.98 -10.46
CA ASP A 118 -11.96 10.24 -9.90
C ASP A 118 -13.14 10.01 -8.94
N TYR A 119 -12.90 10.35 -7.68
CA TYR A 119 -13.91 10.29 -6.62
C TYR A 119 -14.49 11.68 -6.27
N GLY A 120 -14.29 12.68 -7.16
CA GLY A 120 -14.84 14.03 -7.04
C GLY A 120 -13.89 15.06 -6.42
N CYS A 121 -12.63 14.71 -6.19
CA CYS A 121 -11.61 15.63 -5.65
C CYS A 121 -10.25 15.53 -6.36
N ARG A 122 -10.24 14.98 -7.58
CA ARG A 122 -9.01 14.73 -8.34
C ARG A 122 -8.19 15.96 -8.59
N ASP A 123 -8.81 17.03 -9.09
CA ASP A 123 -8.11 18.26 -9.44
C ASP A 123 -7.44 18.91 -8.21
N GLN A 124 -8.15 18.92 -7.07
CA GLN A 124 -7.61 19.45 -5.83
C GLN A 124 -6.45 18.57 -5.31
N LEU A 125 -6.59 17.25 -5.41
CA LEU A 125 -5.55 16.31 -5.00
C LEU A 125 -4.29 16.44 -5.86
N GLU A 126 -4.46 16.57 -7.19
CA GLU A 126 -3.36 16.80 -8.13
C GLU A 126 -2.68 18.15 -7.89
N ALA A 127 -3.45 19.20 -7.65
CA ALA A 127 -2.91 20.53 -7.36
C ALA A 127 -2.09 20.57 -6.06
N ALA A 128 -2.56 19.89 -5.02
CA ALA A 128 -1.91 19.92 -3.70
C ALA A 128 -0.76 18.91 -3.55
N TYR A 129 -0.86 17.74 -4.20
CA TYR A 129 0.03 16.60 -3.96
C TYR A 129 0.57 15.94 -5.25
N GLY A 130 0.41 16.54 -6.43
CA GLY A 130 0.74 15.92 -7.72
C GLY A 130 2.14 15.30 -7.79
N GLU A 131 3.15 15.94 -7.19
CA GLU A 131 4.51 15.39 -7.13
C GLU A 131 4.63 14.12 -6.29
N ARG A 132 3.71 13.90 -5.35
CA ARG A 132 3.67 12.73 -4.46
C ARG A 132 2.69 11.66 -4.91
N LEU A 133 1.87 11.95 -5.94
CA LEU A 133 0.91 10.99 -6.48
C LEU A 133 1.59 9.97 -7.39
N ARG A 134 1.26 8.71 -7.20
CA ARG A 134 1.68 7.62 -8.10
C ARG A 134 0.54 6.61 -8.27
N PRO A 135 0.52 5.88 -9.39
CA PRO A 135 -0.44 4.80 -9.58
C PRO A 135 -0.13 3.62 -8.65
N MET A 136 -1.14 2.81 -8.36
CA MET A 136 -1.05 1.67 -7.44
C MET A 136 -0.03 0.61 -7.90
N ASP A 137 0.29 0.57 -9.17
CA ASP A 137 1.12 -0.47 -9.80
C ASP A 137 2.56 -0.03 -10.14
N VAL A 138 3.03 1.08 -9.57
CA VAL A 138 4.37 1.67 -9.81
C VAL A 138 5.53 0.68 -9.70
N TRP A 139 5.36 -0.37 -8.94
CA TRP A 139 6.38 -1.37 -8.64
C TRP A 139 6.48 -2.49 -9.69
N LYS A 140 5.54 -2.61 -10.63
CA LYS A 140 5.44 -3.77 -11.54
C LYS A 140 6.72 -4.07 -12.32
N ASP A 141 7.44 -3.03 -12.75
CA ASP A 141 8.68 -3.16 -13.50
C ASP A 141 9.94 -3.21 -12.63
N THR A 142 9.77 -3.25 -11.31
CA THR A 142 10.88 -3.33 -10.36
C THR A 142 11.29 -4.78 -10.13
N ALA A 143 12.59 -5.06 -10.18
CA ALA A 143 13.08 -6.38 -9.79
C ALA A 143 12.79 -6.65 -8.29
N PRO A 144 12.34 -7.87 -7.92
CA PRO A 144 12.10 -8.20 -6.53
C PRO A 144 13.39 -8.07 -5.71
N GLY A 145 13.32 -7.30 -4.63
CA GLY A 145 14.43 -7.07 -3.72
C GLY A 145 14.61 -8.17 -2.68
N ARG A 146 15.79 -8.22 -2.08
CA ARG A 146 16.00 -9.01 -0.87
C ARG A 146 15.37 -8.28 0.31
N LEU A 147 14.50 -8.96 1.05
CA LEU A 147 13.95 -8.42 2.29
C LEU A 147 14.98 -8.57 3.40
N GLU A 148 15.24 -7.50 4.13
CA GLU A 148 16.05 -7.53 5.33
C GLU A 148 15.17 -7.71 6.57
N LYS A 149 15.61 -8.50 7.55
CA LYS A 149 14.85 -8.79 8.78
C LYS A 149 14.90 -7.62 9.80
N LYS A 150 15.00 -6.39 9.36
CA LYS A 150 15.12 -5.22 10.26
C LYS A 150 13.78 -4.50 10.45
N ILE A 151 12.74 -5.22 10.85
CA ILE A 151 11.51 -4.55 11.28
C ILE A 151 11.50 -4.55 12.80
N ASP A 152 11.58 -3.37 13.40
CA ASP A 152 11.36 -3.19 14.83
C ASP A 152 9.91 -3.65 15.14
N PRO A 153 9.71 -4.65 16.02
CA PRO A 153 8.37 -5.11 16.38
C PRO A 153 7.51 -4.03 17.04
N ASN A 154 8.11 -2.95 17.51
CA ASN A 154 7.40 -1.82 18.11
C ASN A 154 7.22 -0.64 17.13
N ALA A 155 7.72 -0.74 15.89
CA ALA A 155 7.54 0.30 14.89
C ALA A 155 6.05 0.48 14.53
N LEU A 156 5.64 1.72 14.32
CA LEU A 156 4.31 2.01 13.79
C LEU A 156 4.18 1.43 12.38
N MET A 157 3.24 0.53 12.19
CA MET A 157 3.02 -0.15 10.91
C MET A 157 1.88 0.47 10.10
N VAL A 158 0.78 0.81 10.77
CA VAL A 158 -0.44 1.29 10.11
C VAL A 158 -1.04 2.43 10.90
N MET A 159 -1.50 3.45 10.18
CA MET A 159 -2.33 4.54 10.69
C MET A 159 -3.69 4.52 10.00
N LEU A 160 -4.75 4.59 10.79
CA LEU A 160 -6.14 4.57 10.32
C LEU A 160 -6.88 5.80 10.82
N PHE A 161 -7.63 6.43 9.93
CA PHE A 161 -8.58 7.46 10.30
C PHE A 161 -9.95 6.85 10.52
N THR A 162 -10.54 7.11 11.69
CA THR A 162 -11.88 6.64 12.04
C THR A 162 -12.91 7.72 11.80
N SER A 163 -14.10 7.35 11.29
CA SER A 163 -15.21 8.29 11.15
C SER A 163 -15.74 8.69 12.53
N GLY A 164 -15.46 9.93 12.93
CA GLY A 164 -16.38 10.64 13.77
C GLY A 164 -16.31 10.51 15.29
N THR A 165 -15.14 10.66 15.94
CA THR A 165 -15.16 11.01 17.38
C THR A 165 -14.51 12.35 17.73
N THR A 166 -14.03 13.10 16.75
CA THR A 166 -13.40 14.41 16.96
C THR A 166 -14.09 15.50 16.11
N GLY A 167 -15.37 15.72 16.33
CA GLY A 167 -16.05 17.00 16.21
C GLY A 167 -15.68 17.96 15.08
N ARG A 168 -15.52 17.51 13.82
CA ARG A 168 -15.76 18.30 12.62
C ARG A 168 -16.66 17.47 11.70
N SER A 169 -17.94 17.62 11.91
CA SER A 169 -18.99 17.33 10.94
C SER A 169 -19.18 18.57 10.10
#